data_a28c07db949a0eeea7e869c7c4cfb186
#
_entry.id   a28c07db949a0eeea7e869c7c4cfb186
#
_cell.length_a   1.000
_cell.length_b   1.000
_cell.length_c   1.000
_cell.angle_alpha   90.00
_cell.angle_beta   90.00
_cell.angle_gamma   90.00
#
_symmetry.space_group_name_H-M   'P 1'
#
loop_
_entity.id
_entity.type
_entity.pdbx_description
1 polymer ?
#
loop_
_entity_poly.entity_id
_entity_poly.type
_entity_poly.pdbx_seq_one_letter_code
_entity_poly.pdbx_strand_id
1 'polypeptide(L)'
;METNEYVERLYLEAAKAMRNAIVPYSGFRVGAALLTTEHKIYTGCNMENPSLMLSECAEKVAILKAVSDGVKDVRAIMIVSGMEGYCYPCGSCRQIIYEFATDAEIFIAGKKGIRKYSIEELLPHAFKA
;
A
#
# COMPACT_ATOMS: atom_id res chain seq x y z
N MET A 1 16.28 -10.42 -6.22
CA MET A 1 15.64 -9.50 -7.18
C MET A 1 16.22 -8.10 -7.02
N GLU A 2 16.69 -7.51 -8.08
CA GLU A 2 17.23 -6.16 -8.08
C GLU A 2 16.12 -5.15 -7.79
N THR A 3 16.48 -4.00 -7.18
CA THR A 3 15.52 -2.96 -6.81
C THR A 3 14.60 -2.55 -7.97
N ASN A 4 15.19 -2.29 -9.15
CA ASN A 4 14.41 -1.87 -10.32
C ASN A 4 13.39 -2.91 -10.77
N GLU A 5 13.77 -4.19 -10.68
CA GLU A 5 12.88 -5.27 -11.10
C GLU A 5 11.65 -5.38 -10.21
N TYR A 6 11.83 -5.35 -8.91
CA TYR A 6 10.66 -5.51 -8.03
C TYR A 6 9.82 -4.23 -7.97
N VAL A 7 10.41 -3.05 -8.12
CA VAL A 7 9.63 -1.82 -8.15
C VAL A 7 8.70 -1.81 -9.35
N GLU A 8 9.20 -2.16 -10.53
CA GLU A 8 8.38 -2.23 -11.73
C GLU A 8 7.27 -3.27 -11.58
N ARG A 9 7.60 -4.45 -11.08
CA ARG A 9 6.64 -5.52 -10.88
C ARG A 9 5.56 -5.12 -9.87
N LEU A 10 5.95 -4.49 -8.76
CA LEU A 10 4.99 -4.02 -7.77
C LEU A 10 4.06 -2.96 -8.35
N TYR A 11 4.60 -2.08 -9.18
CA TYR A 11 3.77 -1.08 -9.86
C TYR A 11 2.70 -1.75 -10.72
N LEU A 12 3.08 -2.73 -11.54
CA LEU A 12 2.15 -3.43 -12.41
C LEU A 12 1.09 -4.19 -11.61
N GLU A 13 1.48 -4.85 -10.54
CA GLU A 13 0.55 -5.59 -9.69
C GLU A 13 -0.40 -4.65 -8.94
N ALA A 14 0.09 -3.53 -8.45
CA ALA A 14 -0.76 -2.53 -7.78
C ALA A 14 -1.74 -1.90 -8.77
N ALA A 15 -1.27 -1.56 -9.97
CA ALA A 15 -2.14 -1.00 -11.01
C ALA A 15 -3.24 -1.99 -11.43
N LYS A 16 -2.89 -3.26 -11.49
CA LYS A 16 -3.85 -4.32 -11.80
C LYS A 16 -4.90 -4.45 -10.68
N ALA A 17 -4.45 -4.45 -9.43
CA ALA A 17 -5.35 -4.53 -8.27
C ALA A 17 -6.31 -3.33 -8.22
N MET A 18 -5.84 -2.15 -8.59
CA MET A 18 -6.62 -0.92 -8.61
C MET A 18 -7.90 -1.06 -9.45
N ARG A 19 -7.88 -1.90 -10.48
CA ARG A 19 -9.05 -2.11 -11.34
C ARG A 19 -10.23 -2.74 -10.60
N ASN A 20 -9.96 -3.44 -9.51
CA ASN A 20 -10.97 -4.10 -8.70
C ASN A 20 -11.53 -3.21 -7.58
N ALA A 21 -11.06 -1.98 -7.46
CA ALA A 21 -11.51 -1.06 -6.43
C ALA A 21 -13.01 -0.81 -6.51
N ILE A 22 -13.65 -0.72 -5.35
CA ILE A 22 -15.09 -0.47 -5.23
C ILE A 22 -15.26 0.92 -4.67
N VAL A 23 -15.55 1.88 -5.54
CA VAL A 23 -15.53 3.30 -5.19
C VAL A 23 -16.80 4.05 -5.63
N PRO A 24 -18.01 3.57 -5.24
CA PRO A 24 -19.26 4.17 -5.69
C PRO A 24 -19.49 5.59 -5.17
N TYR A 25 -18.78 6.00 -4.12
CA TYR A 25 -18.95 7.32 -3.52
C TYR A 25 -17.94 8.32 -4.02
N SER A 26 -16.65 7.96 -4.01
CA SER A 26 -15.58 8.89 -4.38
C SER A 26 -15.16 8.83 -5.84
N GLY A 27 -15.34 7.67 -6.47
CA GLY A 27 -14.78 7.43 -7.81
C GLY A 27 -13.26 7.34 -7.81
N PHE A 28 -12.62 7.39 -6.63
CA PHE A 28 -11.17 7.47 -6.50
C PHE A 28 -10.57 6.09 -6.23
N ARG A 29 -10.00 5.48 -7.27
CA ARG A 29 -9.42 4.13 -7.19
C ARG A 29 -7.99 4.15 -6.73
N VAL A 30 -7.65 3.23 -5.82
CA VAL A 30 -6.29 3.03 -5.32
C VAL A 30 -5.97 1.54 -5.35
N GLY A 31 -4.75 1.22 -5.74
CA GLY A 31 -4.23 -0.14 -5.69
C GLY A 31 -2.94 -0.16 -4.90
N ALA A 32 -2.67 -1.29 -4.26
CA ALA A 32 -1.44 -1.49 -3.52
C ALA A 32 -0.89 -2.88 -3.79
N ALA A 33 0.42 -3.00 -3.71
CA ALA A 33 1.10 -4.30 -3.78
C ALA A 33 2.25 -4.27 -2.80
N LEU A 34 2.46 -5.37 -2.08
CA LEU A 34 3.61 -5.49 -1.20
C LEU A 34 4.44 -6.71 -1.58
N LEU A 35 5.73 -6.61 -1.31
CA LEU A 35 6.69 -7.68 -1.54
C LEU A 35 7.19 -8.14 -0.18
N THR A 36 7.13 -9.45 0.07
CA THR A 36 7.70 -10.04 1.29
C THR A 36 9.18 -10.33 1.08
N THR A 37 9.91 -10.55 2.17
CA THR A 37 11.32 -10.94 2.08
C THR A 37 11.50 -12.32 1.42
N GLU A 38 10.43 -13.12 1.36
CA GLU A 38 10.43 -14.41 0.66
C GLU A 38 9.97 -14.30 -0.79
N HIS A 39 9.87 -13.07 -1.31
CA HIS A 39 9.51 -12.77 -2.71
C HIS A 39 8.06 -13.10 -3.09
N LYS A 40 7.15 -13.15 -2.12
CA LYS A 40 5.72 -13.23 -2.40
C LYS A 40 5.13 -11.84 -2.52
N ILE A 41 4.12 -11.70 -3.36
CA ILE A 41 3.41 -10.44 -3.58
C ILE A 41 1.98 -10.58 -3.11
N TYR A 42 1.53 -9.61 -2.31
CA TYR A 42 0.14 -9.49 -1.87
C TYR A 42 -0.40 -8.16 -2.37
N THR A 43 -1.62 -8.16 -2.88
CA THR A 43 -2.22 -6.95 -3.45
C THR A 43 -3.49 -6.57 -2.72
N GLY A 44 -3.88 -5.31 -2.89
CA GLY A 44 -5.12 -4.80 -2.35
C GLY A 44 -5.65 -3.65 -3.17
N CYS A 45 -6.92 -3.37 -3.00
CA CYS A 45 -7.57 -2.20 -3.59
C CYS A 45 -8.51 -1.59 -2.55
N ASN A 46 -8.88 -0.32 -2.75
CA ASN A 46 -9.79 0.30 -1.81
C ASN A 46 -11.22 -0.14 -2.06
N MET A 47 -11.97 -0.27 -0.97
CA MET A 47 -13.36 -0.74 -0.99
C MET A 47 -14.18 0.16 -0.07
N GLU A 48 -15.11 0.91 -0.65
CA GLU A 48 -15.95 1.84 0.08
C GLU A 48 -17.23 1.19 0.56
N ASN A 49 -17.73 1.67 1.68
CA ASN A 49 -18.94 1.16 2.32
C ASN A 49 -19.84 2.34 2.67
N PRO A 50 -21.18 2.18 2.58
CA PRO A 50 -22.10 3.25 3.03
C PRO A 50 -21.84 3.67 4.47
N SER A 51 -21.42 2.73 5.33
CA SER A 51 -20.88 3.06 6.63
C SER A 51 -19.40 3.37 6.44
N LEU A 52 -19.04 4.64 6.47
CA LEU A 52 -17.68 5.09 6.14
C LEU A 52 -16.60 4.40 6.97
N MET A 53 -16.91 4.07 8.22
CA MET A 53 -15.95 3.38 9.09
C MET A 53 -15.59 1.99 8.60
N LEU A 54 -16.42 1.37 7.75
CA LEU A 54 -16.17 0.04 7.21
C LEU A 54 -15.45 0.08 5.87
N SER A 55 -15.18 1.27 5.36
CA SER A 55 -14.39 1.42 4.14
C SER A 55 -12.94 1.04 4.41
N GLU A 56 -12.28 0.39 3.45
CA GLU A 56 -10.91 -0.07 3.60
C GLU A 56 -9.99 0.53 2.56
N CYS A 57 -8.77 0.89 2.97
CA CYS A 57 -7.74 1.40 2.08
C CYS A 57 -6.98 0.26 1.40
N ALA A 58 -6.48 0.50 0.20
CA ALA A 58 -5.75 -0.50 -0.58
C ALA A 58 -4.55 -1.09 0.18
N GLU A 59 -3.73 -0.25 0.79
CA GLU A 59 -2.53 -0.66 1.53
C GLU A 59 -2.89 -1.55 2.71
N LYS A 60 -3.96 -1.19 3.41
CA LYS A 60 -4.42 -1.97 4.55
C LYS A 60 -4.88 -3.36 4.13
N VAL A 61 -5.60 -3.44 3.02
CA VAL A 61 -6.04 -4.75 2.50
C VAL A 61 -4.85 -5.62 2.16
N ALA A 62 -3.85 -5.07 1.47
CA ALA A 62 -2.65 -5.83 1.11
C ALA A 62 -1.90 -6.33 2.35
N ILE A 63 -1.71 -5.46 3.34
CA ILE A 63 -0.99 -5.81 4.58
C ILE A 63 -1.74 -6.87 5.37
N LEU A 64 -3.05 -6.69 5.55
CA LEU A 64 -3.84 -7.64 6.34
C LEU A 64 -3.91 -9.01 5.67
N LYS A 65 -3.95 -9.06 4.34
CA LYS A 65 -3.87 -10.33 3.61
C LYS A 65 -2.55 -11.04 3.90
N ALA A 66 -1.44 -10.32 3.85
CA ALA A 66 -0.13 -10.87 4.11
C ALA A 66 0.00 -11.35 5.56
N VAL A 67 -0.40 -10.52 6.51
CA VAL A 67 -0.32 -10.83 7.95
C VAL A 67 -1.19 -12.04 8.27
N SER A 68 -2.40 -12.12 7.73
CA SER A 68 -3.29 -13.25 7.97
C SER A 68 -2.77 -14.55 7.36
N ASP A 69 -1.87 -14.44 6.39
CA ASP A 69 -1.22 -15.59 5.76
C ASP A 69 0.10 -15.97 6.46
N GLY A 70 0.40 -15.33 7.58
CA GLY A 70 1.57 -15.64 8.39
C GLY A 70 2.85 -14.88 8.04
N VAL A 71 2.77 -13.88 7.16
CA VAL A 71 3.94 -13.09 6.78
C VAL A 71 4.42 -12.25 7.96
N LYS A 72 5.73 -12.27 8.21
CA LYS A 72 6.36 -11.51 9.29
C LYS A 72 7.19 -10.33 8.78
N ASP A 73 7.77 -10.46 7.61
CA ASP A 73 8.72 -9.48 7.08
C ASP A 73 8.31 -8.98 5.71
N VAL A 74 8.07 -7.69 5.61
CA VAL A 74 7.69 -7.01 4.36
C VAL A 74 8.88 -6.18 3.89
N ARG A 75 9.27 -6.35 2.64
CA ARG A 75 10.39 -5.64 2.05
C ARG A 75 9.99 -4.30 1.43
N ALA A 76 8.87 -4.26 0.75
CA ALA A 76 8.45 -3.07 0.02
C ALA A 76 6.94 -3.01 -0.14
N ILE A 77 6.40 -1.81 -0.24
CA ILE A 77 4.99 -1.55 -0.49
C ILE A 77 4.90 -0.51 -1.60
N MET A 78 4.03 -0.76 -2.60
CA MET A 78 3.77 0.16 -3.69
C MET A 78 2.31 0.62 -3.64
N ILE A 79 2.09 1.92 -3.77
CA ILE A 79 0.75 2.51 -3.81
C ILE A 79 0.56 3.23 -5.14
N VAL A 80 -0.51 2.89 -5.85
CA VAL A 80 -0.86 3.48 -7.14
C VAL A 80 -2.29 3.99 -7.05
N SER A 81 -2.56 5.16 -7.63
CA SER A 81 -3.91 5.72 -7.60
C SER A 81 -4.30 6.29 -8.97
N GLY A 82 -5.59 6.58 -9.11
CA GLY A 82 -6.12 7.22 -10.31
C GLY A 82 -5.91 8.73 -10.35
N MET A 83 -5.36 9.34 -9.29
CA MET A 83 -5.13 10.78 -9.27
C MET A 83 -3.84 11.15 -10.00
N GLU A 84 -3.73 12.40 -10.43
CA GLU A 84 -2.54 12.88 -11.13
C GLU A 84 -1.32 13.02 -10.22
N GLY A 85 -1.53 13.36 -8.97
CA GLY A 85 -0.46 13.53 -8.00
C GLY A 85 -0.11 12.23 -7.29
N TYR A 86 0.49 12.37 -6.12
CA TYR A 86 0.89 11.24 -5.29
C TYR A 86 -0.15 11.00 -4.21
N CYS A 87 -0.66 9.78 -4.13
CA CYS A 87 -1.63 9.39 -3.12
C CYS A 87 -0.90 8.83 -1.90
N TYR A 88 -0.70 9.67 -0.90
CA TYR A 88 -0.03 9.25 0.33
C TYR A 88 -0.98 8.42 1.19
N PRO A 89 -0.46 7.41 1.91
CA PRO A 89 -1.31 6.61 2.80
C PRO A 89 -1.89 7.48 3.91
N CYS A 90 -3.15 7.22 4.30
CA CYS A 90 -3.79 7.94 5.39
C CYS A 90 -3.12 7.60 6.72
N GLY A 91 -3.45 8.34 7.78
CA GLY A 91 -2.86 8.11 9.09
C GLY A 91 -3.04 6.70 9.62
N SER A 92 -4.24 6.13 9.42
CA SER A 92 -4.54 4.75 9.84
C SER A 92 -3.63 3.75 9.12
N CYS A 93 -3.45 3.91 7.81
CA CYS A 93 -2.58 3.04 7.04
C CYS A 93 -1.11 3.20 7.45
N ARG A 94 -0.68 4.41 7.74
CA ARG A 94 0.68 4.66 8.22
C ARG A 94 0.95 3.92 9.54
N GLN A 95 -0.02 3.93 10.45
CA GLN A 95 0.11 3.23 11.73
C GLN A 95 0.18 1.71 11.52
N ILE A 96 -0.61 1.16 10.60
CA ILE A 96 -0.58 -0.27 10.26
C ILE A 96 0.75 -0.65 9.60
N ILE A 97 1.27 0.18 8.72
CA ILE A 97 2.60 -0.03 8.11
C ILE A 97 3.66 -0.03 9.21
N TYR A 98 3.58 0.91 10.14
CA TYR A 98 4.51 0.98 11.26
C TYR A 98 4.51 -0.31 12.08
N GLU A 99 3.33 -0.88 12.34
CA GLU A 99 3.19 -2.08 13.16
C GLU A 99 3.68 -3.35 12.46
N PHE A 100 3.33 -3.53 11.18
CA PHE A 100 3.56 -4.80 10.49
C PHE A 100 4.63 -4.75 9.39
N ALA A 101 5.08 -3.58 9.01
CA ALA A 101 6.00 -3.41 7.89
C ALA A 101 7.00 -2.28 8.16
N THR A 102 7.53 -2.24 9.39
CA THR A 102 8.36 -1.14 9.89
C THR A 102 9.57 -0.84 9.00
N ASP A 103 10.20 -1.88 8.47
CA ASP A 103 11.43 -1.73 7.69
C ASP A 103 11.20 -1.68 6.18
N ALA A 104 9.94 -1.67 5.76
CA ALA A 104 9.62 -1.69 4.34
C ALA A 104 9.96 -0.37 3.65
N GLU A 105 10.41 -0.47 2.40
CA GLU A 105 10.48 0.67 1.51
C GLU A 105 9.07 0.97 1.03
N ILE A 106 8.65 2.24 1.11
CA ILE A 106 7.30 2.63 0.70
C ILE A 106 7.42 3.44 -0.60
N PHE A 107 6.83 2.92 -1.67
CA PHE A 107 6.84 3.56 -2.97
C PHE A 107 5.46 4.12 -3.28
N ILE A 108 5.42 5.37 -3.71
CA ILE A 108 4.18 6.03 -4.09
C ILE A 108 4.32 6.47 -5.54
N ALA A 109 3.50 5.87 -6.40
CA ALA A 109 3.54 6.16 -7.83
C ALA A 109 2.59 7.31 -8.15
N GLY A 110 3.12 8.31 -8.84
CA GLY A 110 2.37 9.42 -9.37
C GLY A 110 2.62 9.52 -10.88
N LYS A 111 1.96 10.47 -11.52
CA LYS A 111 2.06 10.64 -12.97
C LYS A 111 3.48 10.99 -13.42
N LYS A 112 4.26 11.66 -12.53
CA LYS A 112 5.61 12.12 -12.85
C LYS A 112 6.72 11.19 -12.37
N GLY A 113 6.39 10.04 -11.82
CA GLY A 113 7.38 9.09 -11.34
C GLY A 113 6.97 8.42 -10.04
N ILE A 114 7.95 7.78 -9.42
CA ILE A 114 7.75 7.03 -8.19
C ILE A 114 8.64 7.64 -7.11
N ARG A 115 8.06 7.94 -5.96
CA ARG A 115 8.78 8.45 -4.78
C ARG A 115 8.92 7.34 -3.76
N LYS A 116 10.05 7.34 -3.06
CA LYS A 116 10.36 6.34 -2.03
C LYS A 116 10.46 6.99 -0.66
N TYR A 117 9.86 6.35 0.34
CA TYR A 117 9.88 6.81 1.73
C TYR A 117 10.12 5.65 2.68
N SER A 118 10.61 5.97 3.88
CA SER A 118 10.56 5.08 5.03
C SER A 118 9.29 5.42 5.84
N ILE A 119 8.89 4.52 6.73
CA ILE A 119 7.73 4.83 7.58
C ILE A 119 8.05 5.95 8.57
N GLU A 120 9.29 6.07 9.02
CA GLU A 120 9.69 7.17 9.91
C GLU A 120 9.50 8.54 9.26
N GLU A 121 9.70 8.63 7.95
CA GLU A 121 9.46 9.87 7.22
C GLU A 121 7.97 10.20 7.12
N LEU A 122 7.12 9.19 7.01
CA LEU A 122 5.67 9.38 6.84
C LEU A 122 4.92 9.44 8.17
N LEU A 123 5.50 8.89 9.23
CA LEU A 123 4.87 8.86 10.56
C LEU A 123 5.93 9.06 11.65
N PRO A 124 6.49 10.27 11.76
CA PRO A 124 7.45 10.56 12.82
C PRO A 124 6.74 10.46 14.18
N HIS A 125 7.46 9.96 15.18
CA HIS A 125 6.92 9.80 16.54
C HIS A 125 5.67 8.92 16.57
N ALA A 126 5.73 7.77 15.89
CA ALA A 126 4.59 6.86 15.84
C ALA A 126 4.24 6.31 17.22
N PHE A 127 2.96 6.02 17.42
CA PHE A 127 2.49 5.40 18.66
C PHE A 127 3.07 3.99 18.80
N LYS A 128 3.58 3.68 19.98
CA LYS A 128 4.06 2.34 20.35
C LYS A 128 3.39 1.92 21.64
N ALA A 129 3.01 0.67 21.70
CA ALA A 129 2.49 0.10 22.94
C ALA A 129 3.64 -0.27 23.89
#